data_f1bd19e96a011a71ae3b408649a34f5e
#
_entry.id   f1bd19e96a011a71ae3b408649a34f5e
#
_cell.length_a   1.000
_cell.length_b   1.000
_cell.length_c   1.000
_cell.angle_alpha   90.00
_cell.angle_beta   90.00
_cell.angle_gamma   90.00
#
_symmetry.space_group_name_H-M   'P 1'
#
loop_
_entity.id
_entity.type
_entity.pdbx_description
1 polymer ?
#
loop_
_entity_poly.entity_id
_entity_poly.type
_entity_poly.pdbx_seq_one_letter_code
_entity_poly.pdbx_strand_id
1 'polypeptide(L)'
;MKHIEVVAAVIVRDGRYFATQRGYGEYKDKWEFPGGKVEPGESREEALIREIREELATTIGIDRFICTVDCDYPDFHLTMHCYLCHVVSGHLQLLEAEDARWLDGSHLHTVDWLPADKEVVTNLMHTGFLTFRRDDNVSDPETVSRR
;
A
#
# COMPACT_ATOMS: atom_id res chain seq x y z
N MET A 1 -19.25 -0.35 -17.96
CA MET A 1 -17.87 -0.12 -17.52
C MET A 1 -17.41 -1.27 -16.64
N LYS A 2 -16.22 -1.72 -16.85
CA LYS A 2 -15.68 -2.82 -16.08
C LYS A 2 -15.46 -2.40 -14.63
N HIS A 3 -15.73 -3.31 -13.72
CA HIS A 3 -15.54 -3.07 -12.30
C HIS A 3 -14.37 -3.92 -11.81
N ILE A 4 -13.43 -3.32 -11.12
CA ILE A 4 -12.29 -4.06 -10.56
C ILE A 4 -12.24 -3.78 -9.06
N GLU A 5 -12.22 -4.85 -8.28
CA GLU A 5 -12.12 -4.75 -6.83
C GLU A 5 -10.73 -5.15 -6.39
N VAL A 6 -10.06 -4.27 -5.64
CA VAL A 6 -8.70 -4.51 -5.17
C VAL A 6 -8.57 -4.20 -3.69
N VAL A 7 -7.49 -4.66 -3.11
CA VAL A 7 -7.13 -4.37 -1.72
C VAL A 7 -5.73 -3.78 -1.71
N ALA A 8 -5.46 -2.92 -0.74
CA ALA A 8 -4.16 -2.27 -0.62
C ALA A 8 -3.70 -2.26 0.83
N ALA A 9 -2.42 -2.48 1.03
CA ALA A 9 -1.81 -2.51 2.35
C ALA A 9 -1.08 -1.21 2.61
N VAL A 10 -1.49 -0.51 3.66
CA VAL A 10 -0.76 0.64 4.14
C VAL A 10 0.14 0.10 5.25
N ILE A 11 1.34 -0.28 4.89
CA ILE A 11 2.29 -0.93 5.80
C ILE A 11 3.04 0.16 6.55
N VAL A 12 3.00 0.10 7.87
CA VAL A 12 3.62 1.13 8.71
C VAL A 12 4.75 0.51 9.52
N ARG A 13 5.86 1.21 9.60
CA ARG A 13 6.98 0.82 10.45
C ARG A 13 7.68 2.10 10.86
N ASP A 14 7.91 2.25 12.18
CA ASP A 14 8.65 3.40 12.70
C ASP A 14 8.09 4.75 12.24
N GLY A 15 6.78 4.84 12.18
CA GLY A 15 6.12 6.08 11.81
C GLY A 15 6.16 6.41 10.33
N ARG A 16 6.58 5.46 9.51
CA ARG A 16 6.65 5.65 8.07
C ARG A 16 5.76 4.69 7.32
N TYR A 17 5.38 5.09 6.12
CA TYR A 17 4.46 4.34 5.27
C TYR A 17 5.23 3.80 4.07
N PHE A 18 5.00 2.54 3.74
CA PHE A 18 5.70 1.88 2.64
C PHE A 18 4.97 2.10 1.32
N ALA A 19 5.65 2.65 0.33
CA ALA A 19 5.08 2.89 -0.99
C ALA A 19 5.94 2.23 -2.04
N THR A 20 5.32 1.74 -3.12
CA THR A 20 6.04 1.12 -4.23
C THR A 20 5.78 1.87 -5.51
N GLN A 21 6.75 1.83 -6.41
CA GLN A 21 6.63 2.48 -7.72
C GLN A 21 6.38 1.43 -8.78
N ARG A 22 5.33 1.65 -9.57
CA ARG A 22 4.94 0.68 -10.59
C ARG A 22 5.96 0.64 -11.71
N GLY A 23 6.41 -0.54 -12.09
CA GLY A 23 7.47 -0.71 -13.06
C GLY A 23 6.99 -1.04 -14.47
N TYR A 24 5.69 -1.07 -14.72
CA TYR A 24 5.18 -1.48 -16.02
C TYR A 24 3.80 -0.89 -16.29
N GLY A 25 3.37 -1.00 -17.53
CA GLY A 25 2.02 -0.65 -17.91
C GLY A 25 1.82 0.82 -18.15
N GLU A 26 0.54 1.18 -18.31
CA GLU A 26 0.16 2.54 -18.60
C GLU A 26 0.51 3.52 -17.50
N TYR A 27 0.51 3.05 -16.27
CA TYR A 27 0.79 3.92 -15.13
C TYR A 27 2.20 3.69 -14.57
N LYS A 28 3.13 3.30 -15.44
CA LYS A 28 4.50 3.11 -15.04
C LYS A 28 5.05 4.38 -14.39
N ASP A 29 5.87 4.19 -13.38
CA ASP A 29 6.52 5.23 -12.60
C ASP A 29 5.60 5.94 -11.60
N LYS A 30 4.33 5.64 -11.57
CA LYS A 30 3.43 6.16 -10.53
C LYS A 30 3.60 5.32 -9.26
N TRP A 31 3.30 5.93 -8.14
CA TRP A 31 3.46 5.29 -6.83
C TRP A 31 2.12 4.80 -6.30
N GLU A 32 2.16 3.74 -5.49
CA GLU A 32 0.95 3.13 -4.97
C GLU A 32 1.25 2.41 -3.66
N PHE A 33 0.22 2.14 -2.88
CA PHE A 33 0.33 1.23 -1.76
C PHE A 33 0.20 -0.18 -2.34
N PRO A 34 1.04 -1.13 -1.92
CA PRO A 34 1.03 -2.45 -2.54
C PRO A 34 -0.26 -3.22 -2.26
N GLY A 35 -0.64 -4.06 -3.18
CA GLY A 35 -1.86 -4.86 -3.09
C GLY A 35 -2.21 -5.43 -4.44
N GLY A 36 -3.46 -5.80 -4.61
CA GLY A 36 -3.92 -6.37 -5.87
C GLY A 36 -5.37 -6.80 -5.83
N LYS A 37 -5.76 -7.60 -6.82
CA LYS A 37 -7.15 -7.96 -7.01
C LYS A 37 -7.64 -8.99 -6.01
N VAL A 38 -8.91 -8.84 -5.61
CA VAL A 38 -9.59 -9.85 -4.82
C VAL A 38 -10.08 -10.93 -5.81
N GLU A 39 -9.73 -12.18 -5.53
CA GLU A 39 -10.13 -13.27 -6.42
C GLU A 39 -11.40 -13.94 -5.92
N PRO A 40 -12.13 -14.63 -6.80
CA PRO A 40 -13.38 -15.27 -6.40
C PRO A 40 -13.15 -16.22 -5.23
N GLY A 41 -14.02 -16.13 -4.24
CA GLY A 41 -13.92 -17.01 -3.07
C GLY A 41 -12.98 -16.52 -1.99
N GLU A 42 -12.24 -15.43 -2.22
CA GLU A 42 -11.34 -14.89 -1.22
C GLU A 42 -12.02 -13.78 -0.43
N SER A 43 -11.71 -13.68 0.85
CA SER A 43 -12.08 -12.48 1.59
C SER A 43 -11.08 -11.39 1.22
N ARG A 44 -11.38 -10.15 1.53
CA ARG A 44 -10.47 -9.04 1.29
C ARG A 44 -9.15 -9.24 2.03
N GLU A 45 -9.24 -9.68 3.28
CA GLU A 45 -8.04 -9.90 4.09
C GLU A 45 -7.19 -11.02 3.53
N GLU A 46 -7.81 -12.11 3.07
CA GLU A 46 -7.07 -13.20 2.46
C GLU A 46 -6.37 -12.74 1.20
N ALA A 47 -7.06 -11.94 0.38
CA ALA A 47 -6.50 -11.44 -0.85
C ALA A 47 -5.29 -10.55 -0.56
N LEU A 48 -5.38 -9.70 0.47
CA LEU A 48 -4.31 -8.79 0.79
C LEU A 48 -3.07 -9.53 1.25
N ILE A 49 -3.24 -10.51 2.14
CA ILE A 49 -2.11 -11.29 2.63
C ILE A 49 -1.45 -12.04 1.48
N ARG A 50 -2.25 -12.60 0.58
CA ARG A 50 -1.73 -13.32 -0.59
C ARG A 50 -0.97 -12.40 -1.52
N GLU A 51 -1.55 -11.22 -1.84
CA GLU A 51 -0.92 -10.29 -2.77
C GLU A 51 0.42 -9.78 -2.24
N ILE A 52 0.49 -9.47 -0.96
CA ILE A 52 1.75 -8.98 -0.40
C ILE A 52 2.81 -10.07 -0.39
N ARG A 53 2.39 -11.32 -0.16
CA ARG A 53 3.34 -12.42 -0.22
C ARG A 53 3.86 -12.60 -1.64
N GLU A 54 2.98 -12.45 -2.64
CA GLU A 54 3.39 -12.60 -4.04
C GLU A 54 4.26 -11.45 -4.52
N GLU A 55 3.93 -10.23 -4.12
CA GLU A 55 4.66 -9.06 -4.62
C GLU A 55 5.94 -8.76 -3.85
N LEU A 56 5.95 -9.03 -2.57
CA LEU A 56 7.04 -8.58 -1.69
C LEU A 56 7.70 -9.71 -0.90
N ALA A 57 7.26 -10.95 -1.08
CA ALA A 57 7.80 -12.12 -0.36
C ALA A 57 7.73 -11.89 1.15
N THR A 58 6.65 -11.27 1.62
CA THR A 58 6.52 -10.83 3.01
C THR A 58 5.16 -11.21 3.54
N THR A 59 5.11 -11.62 4.80
CA THR A 59 3.85 -11.90 5.49
C THR A 59 3.51 -10.68 6.34
N ILE A 60 2.30 -10.15 6.13
CA ILE A 60 1.84 -9.00 6.90
C ILE A 60 0.74 -9.40 7.86
N GLY A 61 0.58 -8.63 8.91
CA GLY A 61 -0.59 -8.69 9.78
C GLY A 61 -1.46 -7.50 9.47
N ILE A 62 -2.78 -7.69 9.50
CA ILE A 62 -3.72 -6.62 9.25
C ILE A 62 -4.18 -6.07 10.58
N ASP A 63 -3.96 -4.77 10.80
CA ASP A 63 -4.32 -4.15 12.08
C ASP A 63 -5.74 -3.61 12.07
N ARG A 64 -6.15 -2.95 11.00
CA ARG A 64 -7.52 -2.50 10.89
C ARG A 64 -7.81 -1.92 9.51
N PHE A 65 -9.09 -1.82 9.22
CA PHE A 65 -9.59 -1.22 7.98
C PHE A 65 -9.40 0.29 8.05
N ILE A 66 -8.99 0.91 6.94
CA ILE A 66 -8.85 2.35 6.86
C ILE A 66 -10.00 2.97 6.09
N CYS A 67 -10.16 2.60 4.84
CA CYS A 67 -11.17 3.21 3.99
C CYS A 67 -11.38 2.41 2.72
N THR A 68 -12.48 2.69 2.03
CA THR A 68 -12.71 2.18 0.68
C THR A 68 -12.73 3.37 -0.25
N VAL A 69 -11.96 3.29 -1.32
CA VAL A 69 -11.88 4.34 -2.32
C VAL A 69 -12.55 3.84 -3.59
N ASP A 70 -13.44 4.66 -4.17
CA ASP A 70 -14.02 4.36 -5.47
C ASP A 70 -13.47 5.41 -6.44
N CYS A 71 -12.90 4.95 -7.53
CA CYS A 71 -12.23 5.84 -8.46
C CYS A 71 -12.44 5.39 -9.89
N ASP A 72 -12.85 6.30 -10.76
CA ASP A 72 -13.06 5.97 -12.16
C ASP A 72 -11.77 6.23 -12.94
N TYR A 73 -11.31 5.18 -13.61
CA TYR A 73 -10.22 5.28 -14.57
C TYR A 73 -10.86 5.26 -15.95
N PRO A 74 -10.17 5.62 -17.01
CA PRO A 74 -10.80 5.69 -18.32
C PRO A 74 -11.54 4.43 -18.75
N ASP A 75 -10.96 3.25 -18.43
CA ASP A 75 -11.52 1.99 -18.90
C ASP A 75 -12.22 1.17 -17.84
N PHE A 76 -12.22 1.59 -16.59
CA PHE A 76 -12.83 0.79 -15.54
C PHE A 76 -13.11 1.62 -14.29
N HIS A 77 -13.97 1.08 -13.45
CA HIS A 77 -14.24 1.63 -12.12
C HIS A 77 -13.48 0.79 -11.11
N LEU A 78 -12.67 1.43 -10.28
CA LEU A 78 -11.88 0.74 -9.26
C LEU A 78 -12.52 0.93 -7.90
N THR A 79 -12.67 -0.16 -7.16
CA THR A 79 -13.06 -0.10 -5.75
C THR A 79 -11.88 -0.69 -4.98
N MET A 80 -11.24 0.12 -4.13
CA MET A 80 -10.04 -0.28 -3.41
C MET A 80 -10.26 -0.21 -1.91
N HIS A 81 -10.08 -1.35 -1.24
CA HIS A 81 -10.25 -1.43 0.22
C HIS A 81 -8.87 -1.40 0.86
N CYS A 82 -8.64 -0.43 1.73
CA CYS A 82 -7.32 -0.18 2.29
C CYS A 82 -7.27 -0.54 3.77
N TYR A 83 -6.19 -1.20 4.16
CA TYR A 83 -6.01 -1.68 5.52
C TYR A 83 -4.66 -1.25 6.06
N LEU A 84 -4.64 -0.92 7.35
CA LEU A 84 -3.40 -0.62 8.06
C LEU A 84 -2.74 -1.94 8.42
N CYS A 85 -1.49 -2.09 8.11
CA CYS A 85 -0.79 -3.37 8.24
C CYS A 85 0.61 -3.20 8.83
N HIS A 86 1.16 -4.32 9.29
CA HIS A 86 2.55 -4.36 9.75
C HIS A 86 3.21 -5.64 9.24
N VAL A 87 4.52 -5.65 9.16
CA VAL A 87 5.26 -6.83 8.72
C VAL A 87 5.35 -7.81 9.87
N VAL A 88 4.96 -9.05 9.61
CA VAL A 88 5.05 -10.13 10.60
C VAL A 88 6.34 -10.91 10.38
N SER A 89 6.65 -11.24 9.14
CA SER A 89 7.87 -11.97 8.84
C SER A 89 8.28 -11.75 7.39
N GLY A 90 9.52 -11.99 7.11
CA GLY A 90 10.09 -11.82 5.78
C GLY A 90 10.72 -10.47 5.60
N HIS A 91 11.34 -10.26 4.44
CA HIS A 91 11.93 -9.00 4.09
C HIS A 91 11.14 -8.45 2.93
N LEU A 92 10.90 -7.17 2.91
CA LEU A 92 10.20 -6.54 1.80
C LEU A 92 11.12 -6.59 0.56
N GLN A 93 10.80 -7.49 -0.35
CA GLN A 93 11.58 -7.68 -1.57
C GLN A 93 10.77 -7.19 -2.76
N LEU A 94 11.36 -6.41 -3.64
CA LEU A 94 10.67 -5.90 -4.80
C LEU A 94 10.70 -6.94 -5.90
N LEU A 95 9.65 -7.74 -5.98
CA LEU A 95 9.54 -8.77 -7.01
C LEU A 95 8.90 -8.24 -8.29
N GLU A 96 8.11 -7.17 -8.18
CA GLU A 96 7.40 -6.61 -9.32
C GLU A 96 7.60 -5.11 -9.48
N ALA A 97 7.72 -4.39 -8.40
CA ALA A 97 7.85 -2.93 -8.45
C ALA A 97 9.26 -2.52 -8.85
N GLU A 98 9.40 -1.34 -9.44
CA GLU A 98 10.72 -0.86 -9.82
C GLU A 98 11.43 -0.11 -8.70
N ASP A 99 10.73 0.37 -7.70
CA ASP A 99 11.33 1.08 -6.58
C ASP A 99 10.38 1.07 -5.38
N ALA A 100 10.89 1.45 -4.24
CA ALA A 100 10.09 1.55 -3.02
C ALA A 100 10.69 2.60 -2.11
N ARG A 101 9.84 3.17 -1.26
CA ARG A 101 10.27 4.16 -0.27
C ARG A 101 9.46 4.02 0.99
N TRP A 102 10.09 4.37 2.10
CA TRP A 102 9.41 4.59 3.35
C TRP A 102 9.21 6.08 3.47
N LEU A 103 7.96 6.53 3.60
CA LEU A 103 7.63 7.96 3.63
C LEU A 103 6.98 8.29 4.97
N ASP A 104 7.49 9.29 5.66
CA ASP A 104 6.80 9.73 6.86
C ASP A 104 5.63 10.63 6.45
N GLY A 105 4.82 11.02 7.42
CA GLY A 105 3.62 11.79 7.12
C GLY A 105 3.88 13.10 6.40
N SER A 106 5.01 13.74 6.66
CA SER A 106 5.29 15.03 6.05
C SER A 106 5.83 14.88 4.63
N HIS A 107 6.15 13.66 4.20
CA HIS A 107 6.68 13.40 2.87
C HIS A 107 5.76 12.60 1.98
N LEU A 108 4.54 12.30 2.41
CA LEU A 108 3.61 11.53 1.59
C LEU A 108 3.30 12.19 0.26
N HIS A 109 3.33 13.52 0.20
CA HIS A 109 3.02 14.21 -1.03
C HIS A 109 4.22 14.37 -1.97
N THR A 110 5.37 13.79 -1.63
CA THR A 110 6.57 13.97 -2.44
C THR A 110 6.65 13.02 -3.63
N VAL A 111 5.76 12.06 -3.73
CA VAL A 111 5.76 11.12 -4.84
C VAL A 111 4.46 11.28 -5.64
N ASP A 112 4.50 10.84 -6.91
CA ASP A 112 3.38 10.97 -7.81
C ASP A 112 2.49 9.74 -7.72
N TRP A 113 1.50 9.80 -6.87
CA TRP A 113 0.61 8.66 -6.60
C TRP A 113 -0.38 8.42 -7.74
N LEU A 114 -0.78 7.16 -7.91
CA LEU A 114 -1.93 6.83 -8.75
C LEU A 114 -3.17 7.52 -8.20
N PRO A 115 -4.16 7.80 -9.05
CA PRO A 115 -5.34 8.55 -8.60
C PRO A 115 -6.04 8.00 -7.37
N ALA A 116 -6.28 6.69 -7.32
CA ALA A 116 -6.95 6.10 -6.15
C ALA A 116 -6.10 6.24 -4.91
N ASP A 117 -4.80 6.12 -5.05
CA ASP A 117 -3.89 6.18 -3.91
C ASP A 117 -3.78 7.61 -3.36
N LYS A 118 -4.00 8.62 -4.20
CA LYS A 118 -4.06 10.00 -3.72
C LYS A 118 -5.17 10.14 -2.69
N GLU A 119 -6.29 9.48 -2.92
CA GLU A 119 -7.40 9.55 -1.97
C GLU A 119 -7.08 8.85 -0.67
N VAL A 120 -6.31 7.79 -0.71
CA VAL A 120 -5.86 7.12 0.51
C VAL A 120 -4.99 8.07 1.32
N VAL A 121 -4.06 8.76 0.66
CA VAL A 121 -3.17 9.71 1.34
C VAL A 121 -4.01 10.81 1.97
N THR A 122 -4.99 11.37 1.25
CA THR A 122 -5.86 12.38 1.80
C THR A 122 -6.60 11.86 3.03
N ASN A 123 -7.09 10.63 2.95
CA ASN A 123 -7.79 10.02 4.06
C ASN A 123 -6.88 9.86 5.28
N LEU A 124 -5.65 9.43 5.07
CA LEU A 124 -4.70 9.29 6.17
C LEU A 124 -4.45 10.63 6.84
N MET A 125 -4.33 11.69 6.06
CA MET A 125 -4.08 13.00 6.61
C MET A 125 -5.28 13.52 7.41
N HIS A 126 -6.50 13.22 6.97
CA HIS A 126 -7.67 13.71 7.66
C HIS A 126 -8.06 12.88 8.89
N THR A 127 -7.70 11.63 8.95
CA THR A 127 -8.10 10.78 10.06
C THR A 127 -7.11 10.80 11.21
N GLY A 128 -6.01 11.48 11.05
CA GLY A 128 -5.01 11.54 12.10
C GLY A 128 -4.06 10.36 12.16
N PHE A 129 -4.12 9.44 11.22
CA PHE A 129 -3.17 8.32 11.21
C PHE A 129 -1.73 8.83 11.15
N LEU A 130 -1.53 10.01 10.60
CA LEU A 130 -0.20 10.54 10.49
C LEU A 130 0.40 10.95 11.82
N THR A 131 -0.42 11.08 12.84
CA THR A 131 0.12 11.47 14.13
C THR A 131 0.26 10.27 15.03
N PHE A 132 0.04 9.12 14.51
CA PHE A 132 0.10 7.93 15.27
C PHE A 132 1.53 7.75 15.58
N ARG A 133 1.92 7.66 16.78
CA ARG A 133 3.18 7.65 17.05
C ARG A 133 3.78 6.67 17.42
N ARG A 134 4.56 6.44 17.64
CA ARG A 134 5.21 5.50 17.87
C ARG A 134 6.15 5.63 18.77
N ASP A 135 6.70 4.98 19.11
CA ASP A 135 7.51 5.01 19.96
C ASP A 135 8.60 5.35 19.66
N ASP A 136 8.80 5.80 19.03
CA ASP A 136 9.76 6.38 18.74
C ASP A 136 11.03 5.91 18.93
N ASN A 137 11.42 5.33 19.56
CA ASN A 137 12.64 4.89 19.75
C ASN A 137 12.98 4.04 18.84
N VAL A 138 12.86 4.19 17.79
CA VAL A 138 13.02 3.36 16.91
C VAL A 138 14.24 3.32 16.27
N SER A 139 14.69 2.34 15.87
CA SER A 139 15.88 2.22 15.15
C SER A 139 15.67 2.61 13.78
N ASP A 140 16.62 2.54 12.97
CA ASP A 140 16.49 2.86 11.60
C ASP A 140 15.54 1.99 10.89
N PRO A 141 14.83 2.53 9.95
CA PRO A 141 13.91 1.76 9.16
C PRO A 141 14.67 0.68 8.44
N GLU A 142 14.02 -0.41 8.21
CA GLU A 142 14.62 -1.46 7.53
C GLU A 142 14.81 -1.14 6.11
N THR A 143 15.87 -1.59 5.51
CA THR A 143 16.12 -1.38 4.11
C THR A 143 15.28 -2.30 3.28
N VAL A 144 14.86 -1.84 2.15
CA VAL A 144 14.07 -2.65 1.24
C VAL A 144 15.00 -3.45 0.35
N SER A 145 14.77 -4.76 0.25
CA SER A 145 15.58 -5.62 -0.60
C SER A 145 15.11 -5.53 -2.03
N ARG A 146 16.05 -5.56 -2.97
CA ARG A 146 15.71 -5.50 -4.38
C ARG A 146 16.20 -6.75 -5.07
N ARG A 147 15.49 -7.12 -6.13
CA ARG A 147 15.88 -8.28 -6.90
C ARG A 147 16.96 -7.97 -7.86
#